data_0069484d360bce788953b9342e881800
#
_entry.id   0069484d360bce788953b9342e881800
#
_cell.length_a   1.000
_cell.length_b   1.000
_cell.length_c   1.000
_cell.angle_alpha   90.00
_cell.angle_beta   90.00
_cell.angle_gamma   90.00
#
_symmetry.space_group_name_H-M   'P 1'
#
loop_
_entity.id
_entity.type
_entity.pdbx_description
1 polymer ?
#
loop_
_entity_poly.entity_id
_entity_poly.type
_entity_poly.pdbx_seq_one_letter_code
_entity_poly.pdbx_strand_id
1 'polypeptide(L)'
;MYNTNLDKNDANFTSLSPISFLQRTAEIYPNRKSIVHGHREYTWSDTYKRSRQLASALSNNGIGKNDTVSVLAFNTPEIYEAHFAIPMLGAIINTINIRLDVETISYILDHAETKALITDTELSPTIKQVINKTNKDILIINICDEQAIHPEGAGEKIGEIEYENFLQTGNEDFKWSLPKDEWESIALNYTSGTTGLPKGVVYHHRGSYLMALGSITAFSMPMHPTYMWIVPMFHCNGWGNPYTLAVLAGTSVCLRYVSAKNMFDAIDKNKVTHFGGAPIVLNFLIQATDEELSLIHI
;
A
#
# COMPACT_ATOMS: atom_id res chain seq x y z
N MET A 1 38.99 10.26 -22.91
CA MET A 1 38.35 11.59 -22.78
C MET A 1 36.96 11.48 -22.13
N TYR A 2 36.05 10.65 -22.62
CA TYR A 2 34.67 10.59 -22.13
C TYR A 2 34.45 9.82 -20.81
N ASN A 3 35.46 9.17 -20.24
CA ASN A 3 35.40 8.38 -19.00
C ASN A 3 36.30 8.95 -17.90
N THR A 4 36.71 10.20 -18.00
CA THR A 4 37.59 10.85 -17.03
C THR A 4 36.83 11.97 -16.32
N ASN A 5 36.96 12.05 -14.98
CA ASN A 5 36.28 13.02 -14.12
C ASN A 5 34.75 12.94 -14.15
N LEU A 6 34.21 11.71 -14.25
CA LEU A 6 32.77 11.42 -14.25
C LEU A 6 32.33 10.60 -13.03
N ASP A 7 33.06 10.72 -11.94
CA ASP A 7 32.74 10.02 -10.70
C ASP A 7 31.38 10.48 -10.14
N LYS A 8 30.66 9.54 -9.58
CA LYS A 8 29.39 9.83 -8.89
C LYS A 8 29.65 10.68 -7.65
N ASN A 9 28.86 11.74 -7.49
CA ASN A 9 28.86 12.60 -6.30
C ASN A 9 27.46 13.14 -6.05
N ASP A 10 27.25 13.81 -4.92
CA ASP A 10 25.92 14.30 -4.49
C ASP A 10 25.26 15.29 -5.47
N ALA A 11 26.04 15.93 -6.36
CA ALA A 11 25.52 16.87 -7.34
C ALA A 11 25.01 16.19 -8.62
N ASN A 12 25.51 14.99 -8.95
CA ASN A 12 25.23 14.35 -10.23
C ASN A 12 24.61 12.95 -10.13
N PHE A 13 24.46 12.42 -8.91
CA PHE A 13 23.92 11.08 -8.70
C PHE A 13 23.03 11.01 -7.44
N THR A 14 21.90 10.36 -7.59
CA THR A 14 21.06 9.90 -6.47
C THR A 14 20.50 8.53 -6.80
N SER A 15 20.32 7.68 -5.78
CA SER A 15 19.70 6.37 -5.95
C SER A 15 18.24 6.50 -6.34
N LEU A 16 17.81 5.75 -7.34
CA LEU A 16 16.41 5.70 -7.76
C LEU A 16 15.58 4.96 -6.73
N SER A 17 14.68 5.66 -6.06
CA SER A 17 13.72 5.09 -5.13
C SER A 17 12.37 5.77 -5.25
N PRO A 18 11.26 5.01 -5.32
CA PRO A 18 9.93 5.61 -5.45
C PRO A 18 9.48 6.36 -4.19
N ILE A 19 10.17 6.19 -3.06
CA ILE A 19 9.86 6.91 -1.82
C ILE A 19 10.06 8.42 -2.00
N SER A 20 11.05 8.82 -2.83
CA SER A 20 11.33 10.23 -3.14
C SER A 20 10.14 10.95 -3.78
N PHE A 21 9.26 10.22 -4.46
CA PHE A 21 8.06 10.79 -5.07
C PHE A 21 7.09 11.37 -4.04
N LEU A 22 6.91 10.66 -2.90
CA LEU A 22 6.03 11.13 -1.85
C LEU A 22 6.52 12.44 -1.22
N GLN A 23 7.81 12.52 -0.88
CA GLN A 23 8.40 13.74 -0.33
C GLN A 23 8.25 14.90 -1.31
N ARG A 24 8.70 14.72 -2.57
CA ARG A 24 8.58 15.73 -3.61
C ARG A 24 7.14 16.24 -3.76
N THR A 25 6.19 15.33 -3.76
CA THR A 25 4.79 15.70 -3.99
C THR A 25 4.18 16.40 -2.79
N ALA A 26 4.53 15.99 -1.58
CA ALA A 26 4.13 16.69 -0.36
C ALA A 26 4.71 18.12 -0.28
N GLU A 27 5.91 18.35 -0.81
CA GLU A 27 6.54 19.68 -0.87
C GLU A 27 5.90 20.58 -1.93
N ILE A 28 5.59 20.05 -3.12
CA ILE A 28 5.09 20.84 -4.25
C ILE A 28 3.56 21.03 -4.19
N TYR A 29 2.83 20.00 -3.77
CA TYR A 29 1.38 19.96 -3.75
C TYR A 29 0.81 19.61 -2.34
N PRO A 30 1.25 20.28 -1.26
CA PRO A 30 0.94 19.88 0.13
C PRO A 30 -0.55 19.76 0.42
N ASN A 31 -1.34 20.65 -0.14
CA ASN A 31 -2.78 20.78 0.16
C ASN A 31 -3.68 19.99 -0.81
N ARG A 32 -3.07 19.30 -1.80
CA ARG A 32 -3.86 18.51 -2.74
C ARG A 32 -4.26 17.19 -2.09
N LYS A 33 -5.49 16.73 -2.33
CA LYS A 33 -5.96 15.42 -1.86
C LYS A 33 -5.09 14.30 -2.43
N SER A 34 -4.60 13.45 -1.55
CA SER A 34 -3.86 12.23 -1.88
C SER A 34 -4.71 10.99 -1.74
N ILE A 35 -5.53 10.91 -0.68
CA ILE A 35 -6.34 9.73 -0.35
C ILE A 35 -7.76 10.19 0.03
N VAL A 36 -8.74 9.43 -0.45
CA VAL A 36 -10.15 9.50 -0.04
C VAL A 36 -10.61 8.10 0.33
N HIS A 37 -11.17 7.93 1.54
CA HIS A 37 -11.75 6.68 2.01
C HIS A 37 -13.00 6.97 2.84
N GLY A 38 -14.17 6.83 2.22
CA GLY A 38 -15.43 7.22 2.83
C GLY A 38 -15.51 8.72 3.13
N HIS A 39 -15.48 9.06 4.41
CA HIS A 39 -15.41 10.45 4.89
C HIS A 39 -13.99 10.90 5.26
N ARG A 40 -13.04 9.96 5.37
CA ARG A 40 -11.63 10.27 5.63
C ARG A 40 -10.96 10.79 4.37
N GLU A 41 -10.41 11.98 4.45
CA GLU A 41 -9.66 12.61 3.36
C GLU A 41 -8.29 13.06 3.88
N TYR A 42 -7.25 12.75 3.13
CA TYR A 42 -5.89 13.15 3.45
C TYR A 42 -5.29 13.95 2.30
N THR A 43 -4.51 14.96 2.63
CA THR A 43 -3.68 15.68 1.67
C THR A 43 -2.34 14.96 1.47
N TRP A 44 -1.55 15.40 0.48
CA TRP A 44 -0.19 14.88 0.29
C TRP A 44 0.71 15.22 1.50
N SER A 45 0.52 16.37 2.12
CA SER A 45 1.20 16.71 3.38
C SER A 45 0.83 15.74 4.51
N ASP A 46 -0.46 15.44 4.67
CA ASP A 46 -0.92 14.48 5.68
C ASP A 46 -0.36 13.08 5.42
N THR A 47 -0.45 12.59 4.18
CA THR A 47 0.06 11.27 3.82
C THR A 47 1.56 11.16 4.08
N TYR A 48 2.35 12.19 3.79
CA TYR A 48 3.78 12.20 4.07
C TYR A 48 4.07 12.20 5.57
N LYS A 49 3.36 13.02 6.35
CA LYS A 49 3.48 13.02 7.81
C LYS A 49 3.14 11.68 8.42
N ARG A 50 1.99 11.11 8.06
CA ARG A 50 1.51 9.81 8.54
C ARG A 50 2.47 8.68 8.17
N SER A 51 2.99 8.68 6.94
CA SER A 51 4.02 7.70 6.54
C SER A 51 5.30 7.81 7.37
N ARG A 52 5.75 9.03 7.70
CA ARG A 52 6.90 9.24 8.59
C ARG A 52 6.60 8.82 10.03
N GLN A 53 5.39 9.09 10.53
CA GLN A 53 4.96 8.62 11.84
C GLN A 53 4.97 7.09 11.93
N LEU A 54 4.40 6.41 10.92
CA LEU A 54 4.44 4.94 10.87
C LEU A 54 5.88 4.41 10.84
N ALA A 55 6.74 4.99 10.00
CA ALA A 55 8.16 4.61 9.96
C ALA A 55 8.83 4.81 11.32
N SER A 56 8.63 5.96 11.98
CA SER A 56 9.16 6.24 13.30
C SER A 56 8.64 5.26 14.36
N ALA A 57 7.33 5.00 14.38
CA ALA A 57 6.73 4.06 15.34
C ALA A 57 7.26 2.64 15.16
N LEU A 58 7.41 2.15 13.92
CA LEU A 58 8.03 0.86 13.62
C LEU A 58 9.49 0.83 14.09
N SER A 59 10.26 1.90 13.82
CA SER A 59 11.66 2.02 14.28
C SER A 59 11.79 1.97 15.79
N ASN A 60 10.91 2.66 16.52
CA ASN A 60 10.86 2.66 17.99
C ASN A 60 10.58 1.25 18.57
N ASN A 61 9.97 0.37 17.76
CA ASN A 61 9.69 -1.02 18.10
C ASN A 61 10.72 -2.01 17.49
N GLY A 62 11.89 -1.52 17.11
CA GLY A 62 13.03 -2.34 16.69
C GLY A 62 12.97 -2.82 15.25
N ILE A 63 12.07 -2.30 14.42
CA ILE A 63 12.03 -2.61 12.99
C ILE A 63 13.02 -1.71 12.25
N GLY A 64 13.84 -2.30 11.41
CA GLY A 64 14.88 -1.58 10.66
C GLY A 64 15.19 -2.18 9.30
N LYS A 65 16.38 -1.87 8.80
CA LYS A 65 16.84 -2.30 7.48
C LYS A 65 16.81 -3.82 7.33
N ASN A 66 16.24 -4.27 6.21
CA ASN A 66 16.05 -5.68 5.82
C ASN A 66 15.05 -6.46 6.69
N ASP A 67 14.40 -5.86 7.67
CA ASP A 67 13.29 -6.51 8.36
C ASP A 67 12.05 -6.53 7.47
N THR A 68 11.27 -7.59 7.58
CA THR A 68 10.02 -7.71 6.83
C THR A 68 8.84 -7.25 7.70
N VAL A 69 8.05 -6.33 7.15
CA VAL A 69 6.74 -5.94 7.70
C VAL A 69 5.65 -6.44 6.75
N SER A 70 4.84 -7.37 7.23
CA SER A 70 3.72 -7.91 6.48
C SER A 70 2.46 -7.05 6.64
N VAL A 71 1.70 -6.90 5.56
CA VAL A 71 0.45 -6.15 5.55
C VAL A 71 -0.66 -7.01 4.97
N LEU A 72 -1.70 -7.24 5.77
CA LEU A 72 -2.90 -7.99 5.38
C LEU A 72 -4.12 -7.09 5.56
N ALA A 73 -4.47 -6.35 4.52
CA ALA A 73 -5.48 -5.31 4.56
C ALA A 73 -6.27 -5.17 3.26
N PHE A 74 -7.47 -4.62 3.36
CA PHE A 74 -8.25 -4.17 2.22
C PHE A 74 -7.63 -2.90 1.61
N ASN A 75 -8.25 -2.36 0.55
CA ASN A 75 -7.83 -1.08 -0.04
C ASN A 75 -8.22 0.08 0.90
N THR A 76 -7.33 0.42 1.81
CA THR A 76 -7.51 1.45 2.83
C THR A 76 -6.31 2.41 2.87
N PRO A 77 -6.41 3.56 3.53
CA PRO A 77 -5.29 4.49 3.68
C PRO A 77 -4.05 3.83 4.31
N GLU A 78 -4.23 2.93 5.26
CA GLU A 78 -3.17 2.29 6.03
C GLU A 78 -2.22 1.45 5.15
N ILE A 79 -2.78 0.64 4.23
CA ILE A 79 -1.93 -0.11 3.29
C ILE A 79 -1.25 0.83 2.28
N TYR A 80 -1.91 1.93 1.88
CA TYR A 80 -1.30 2.94 1.01
C TYR A 80 -0.09 3.60 1.69
N GLU A 81 -0.25 4.03 2.93
CA GLU A 81 0.82 4.63 3.75
C GLU A 81 1.97 3.66 3.99
N ALA A 82 1.66 2.37 4.23
CA ALA A 82 2.65 1.31 4.44
C ALA A 82 3.61 1.14 3.25
N HIS A 83 3.14 1.37 2.00
CA HIS A 83 4.00 1.30 0.81
C HIS A 83 5.15 2.32 0.83
N PHE A 84 5.00 3.40 1.56
CA PHE A 84 6.05 4.42 1.72
C PHE A 84 6.77 4.29 3.06
N ALA A 85 6.03 4.11 4.14
CA ALA A 85 6.58 4.12 5.49
C ALA A 85 7.58 2.99 5.75
N ILE A 86 7.25 1.77 5.36
CA ILE A 86 8.11 0.60 5.58
C ILE A 86 9.45 0.76 4.85
N PRO A 87 9.47 1.10 3.54
CA PRO A 87 10.73 1.33 2.85
C PRO A 87 11.52 2.55 3.33
N MET A 88 10.91 3.55 3.98
CA MET A 88 11.63 4.66 4.62
C MET A 88 12.62 4.18 5.69
N LEU A 89 12.39 3.00 6.27
CA LEU A 89 13.30 2.34 7.23
C LEU A 89 14.39 1.50 6.54
N GLY A 90 14.31 1.32 5.22
CA GLY A 90 15.02 0.27 4.51
C GLY A 90 14.48 -1.13 4.82
N ALA A 91 13.30 -1.21 5.42
CA ALA A 91 12.57 -2.45 5.66
C ALA A 91 11.79 -2.87 4.39
N ILE A 92 11.37 -4.11 4.35
CA ILE A 92 10.74 -4.74 3.19
C ILE A 92 9.25 -4.90 3.45
N ILE A 93 8.41 -4.27 2.61
CA ILE A 93 6.97 -4.48 2.69
C ILE A 93 6.60 -5.82 2.05
N ASN A 94 5.85 -6.64 2.79
CA ASN A 94 5.26 -7.89 2.28
C ASN A 94 3.74 -7.78 2.30
N THR A 95 3.14 -7.48 1.17
CA THR A 95 1.67 -7.42 1.07
C THR A 95 1.09 -8.80 0.80
N ILE A 96 0.15 -9.22 1.65
CA ILE A 96 -0.43 -10.58 1.63
C ILE A 96 -1.85 -10.53 1.10
N ASN A 97 -2.20 -11.48 0.24
CA ASN A 97 -3.56 -11.62 -0.28
C ASN A 97 -4.52 -12.04 0.86
N ILE A 98 -5.52 -11.20 1.10
CA ILE A 98 -6.53 -11.40 2.15
C ILE A 98 -7.44 -12.62 1.95
N ARG A 99 -7.40 -13.26 0.78
CA ARG A 99 -8.22 -14.43 0.41
C ARG A 99 -7.51 -15.77 0.60
N LEU A 100 -6.27 -15.74 1.08
CA LEU A 100 -5.50 -16.95 1.32
C LEU A 100 -5.99 -17.67 2.58
N ASP A 101 -5.79 -18.98 2.61
CA ASP A 101 -6.08 -19.82 3.77
C ASP A 101 -5.02 -19.66 4.87
N VAL A 102 -5.35 -20.17 6.05
CA VAL A 102 -4.52 -20.08 7.26
C VAL A 102 -3.14 -20.70 7.07
N GLU A 103 -3.03 -21.85 6.39
CA GLU A 103 -1.76 -22.55 6.16
C GLU A 103 -0.83 -21.72 5.28
N THR A 104 -1.40 -21.19 4.20
CA THR A 104 -0.65 -20.36 3.25
C THR A 104 -0.16 -19.06 3.90
N ILE A 105 -1.01 -18.37 4.67
CA ILE A 105 -0.61 -17.13 5.37
C ILE A 105 0.45 -17.45 6.42
N SER A 106 0.28 -18.52 7.22
CA SER A 106 1.28 -18.94 8.22
C SER A 106 2.63 -19.20 7.57
N TYR A 107 2.64 -19.96 6.46
CA TYR A 107 3.86 -20.20 5.69
C TYR A 107 4.51 -18.89 5.21
N ILE A 108 3.73 -17.96 4.69
CA ILE A 108 4.26 -16.67 4.19
C ILE A 108 4.90 -15.88 5.34
N LEU A 109 4.24 -15.77 6.49
CA LEU A 109 4.78 -15.04 7.64
C LEU A 109 6.11 -15.65 8.14
N ASP A 110 6.18 -16.98 8.16
CA ASP A 110 7.38 -17.70 8.58
C ASP A 110 8.51 -17.58 7.56
N HIS A 111 8.22 -17.81 6.28
CA HIS A 111 9.21 -17.77 5.21
C HIS A 111 9.73 -16.35 4.94
N ALA A 112 8.88 -15.33 5.10
CA ALA A 112 9.26 -13.92 5.00
C ALA A 112 10.00 -13.39 6.24
N GLU A 113 10.14 -14.21 7.30
CA GLU A 113 10.71 -13.78 8.58
C GLU A 113 10.05 -12.50 9.14
N THR A 114 8.71 -12.46 9.04
CA THR A 114 7.91 -11.29 9.42
C THR A 114 8.19 -10.86 10.87
N LYS A 115 8.53 -9.59 11.07
CA LYS A 115 8.75 -8.97 12.38
C LYS A 115 7.53 -8.20 12.87
N ALA A 116 6.77 -7.59 11.97
CA ALA A 116 5.54 -6.90 12.29
C ALA A 116 4.46 -7.26 11.27
N LEU A 117 3.22 -7.34 11.73
CA LEU A 117 2.02 -7.58 10.93
C LEU A 117 1.04 -6.44 11.14
N ILE A 118 0.75 -5.70 10.07
CA ILE A 118 -0.34 -4.72 10.03
C ILE A 118 -1.55 -5.45 9.43
N THR A 119 -2.63 -5.60 10.20
CA THR A 119 -3.78 -6.41 9.77
C THR A 119 -5.11 -5.75 10.06
N ASP A 120 -6.05 -5.93 9.15
CA ASP A 120 -7.42 -5.45 9.31
C ASP A 120 -8.20 -6.33 10.29
N THR A 121 -8.98 -5.72 11.19
CA THR A 121 -9.75 -6.44 12.21
C THR A 121 -10.81 -7.37 11.62
N GLU A 122 -11.37 -7.04 10.44
CA GLU A 122 -12.31 -7.94 9.75
C GLU A 122 -11.70 -9.31 9.40
N LEU A 123 -10.36 -9.37 9.28
CA LEU A 123 -9.63 -10.60 9.00
C LEU A 123 -9.24 -11.39 10.27
N SER A 124 -9.65 -10.91 11.43
CA SER A 124 -9.29 -11.50 12.73
C SER A 124 -9.63 -12.99 12.88
N PRO A 125 -10.76 -13.53 12.37
CA PRO A 125 -11.03 -14.96 12.49
C PRO A 125 -9.96 -15.85 11.85
N THR A 126 -9.42 -15.42 10.71
CA THR A 126 -8.31 -16.10 10.02
C THR A 126 -6.97 -15.87 10.73
N ILE A 127 -6.68 -14.61 11.07
CA ILE A 127 -5.37 -14.22 11.62
C ILE A 127 -5.15 -14.79 13.02
N LYS A 128 -6.17 -14.93 13.86
CA LYS A 128 -6.06 -15.65 15.14
C LYS A 128 -5.53 -17.07 14.97
N GLN A 129 -6.06 -17.78 13.97
CA GLN A 129 -5.60 -19.14 13.69
C GLN A 129 -4.16 -19.15 13.17
N VAL A 130 -3.80 -18.15 12.33
CA VAL A 130 -2.42 -17.97 11.82
C VAL A 130 -1.45 -17.75 12.97
N ILE A 131 -1.73 -16.78 13.86
CA ILE A 131 -0.82 -16.44 14.98
C ILE A 131 -0.66 -17.64 15.95
N ASN A 132 -1.69 -18.41 16.17
CA ASN A 132 -1.59 -19.63 17.00
C ASN A 132 -0.71 -20.72 16.39
N LYS A 133 -0.44 -20.66 15.07
CA LYS A 133 0.44 -21.61 14.36
C LYS A 133 1.87 -21.11 14.25
N THR A 134 2.07 -19.80 14.21
CA THR A 134 3.42 -19.22 14.14
C THR A 134 4.07 -19.31 15.53
N ASN A 135 5.35 -19.74 15.58
CA ASN A 135 6.13 -19.78 16.82
C ASN A 135 6.97 -18.49 17.01
N LYS A 136 6.61 -17.41 16.30
CA LYS A 136 7.36 -16.16 16.28
C LYS A 136 6.65 -15.09 17.09
N ASP A 137 7.45 -14.27 17.77
CA ASP A 137 6.96 -13.03 18.38
C ASP A 137 6.85 -11.97 17.28
N ILE A 138 5.62 -11.68 16.86
CA ILE A 138 5.31 -10.73 15.78
C ILE A 138 4.57 -9.55 16.39
N LEU A 139 5.08 -8.34 16.16
CA LEU A 139 4.37 -7.12 16.53
C LEU A 139 3.09 -6.99 15.70
N ILE A 140 1.92 -7.02 16.33
CA ILE A 140 0.63 -6.95 15.64
C ILE A 140 0.03 -5.57 15.79
N ILE A 141 -0.31 -4.94 14.64
CA ILE A 141 -0.92 -3.61 14.56
C ILE A 141 -2.27 -3.75 13.84
N ASN A 142 -3.36 -3.39 14.52
CA ASN A 142 -4.72 -3.59 14.03
C ASN A 142 -5.22 -2.35 13.28
N ILE A 143 -5.72 -2.53 12.06
CA ILE A 143 -6.50 -1.54 11.34
C ILE A 143 -7.96 -1.70 11.76
N CYS A 144 -8.52 -0.68 12.39
CA CYS A 144 -9.93 -0.62 12.79
C CYS A 144 -10.67 0.33 11.84
N ASP A 145 -11.14 -0.19 10.71
CA ASP A 145 -11.81 0.64 9.70
C ASP A 145 -13.30 0.75 9.98
N GLU A 146 -13.81 1.98 10.09
CA GLU A 146 -15.24 2.25 10.31
C GLU A 146 -16.13 1.79 9.15
N GLN A 147 -15.55 1.56 7.96
CA GLN A 147 -16.29 1.02 6.81
C GLN A 147 -16.39 -0.51 6.81
N ALA A 148 -15.85 -1.18 7.81
CA ALA A 148 -16.00 -2.62 7.96
C ALA A 148 -17.45 -2.97 8.29
N ILE A 149 -18.20 -3.46 7.30
CA ILE A 149 -19.64 -3.81 7.40
C ILE A 149 -19.90 -5.30 7.15
N HIS A 150 -18.91 -6.15 7.38
CA HIS A 150 -19.08 -7.59 7.20
C HIS A 150 -20.28 -8.10 8.03
N PRO A 151 -21.09 -9.05 7.52
CA PRO A 151 -22.23 -9.60 8.25
C PRO A 151 -21.91 -10.15 9.64
N GLU A 152 -20.67 -10.61 9.83
CA GLU A 152 -20.17 -11.10 11.12
C GLU A 152 -19.56 -9.98 12.00
N GLY A 153 -19.70 -8.71 11.57
CA GLY A 153 -19.17 -7.53 12.25
C GLY A 153 -17.77 -7.12 11.77
N ALA A 154 -17.27 -6.01 12.31
CA ALA A 154 -15.96 -5.45 11.97
C ALA A 154 -14.76 -6.28 12.47
N GLY A 155 -15.02 -7.44 13.07
CA GLY A 155 -14.00 -8.28 13.68
C GLY A 155 -13.52 -7.74 15.03
N GLU A 156 -12.39 -8.26 15.48
CA GLU A 156 -11.81 -7.90 16.78
C GLU A 156 -10.31 -7.66 16.67
N LYS A 157 -9.76 -6.89 17.59
CA LYS A 157 -8.31 -6.66 17.66
C LYS A 157 -7.59 -7.96 18.03
N ILE A 158 -6.47 -8.20 17.34
CA ILE A 158 -5.54 -9.29 17.63
C ILE A 158 -4.32 -8.68 18.30
N GLY A 159 -4.32 -8.58 19.58
CA GLY A 159 -3.32 -7.78 20.29
C GLY A 159 -3.84 -6.39 20.60
N GLU A 160 -3.04 -5.59 21.31
CA GLU A 160 -3.50 -4.36 21.95
C GLU A 160 -3.36 -3.11 21.09
N ILE A 161 -2.53 -3.16 20.06
CA ILE A 161 -2.10 -1.97 19.31
C ILE A 161 -3.06 -1.70 18.15
N GLU A 162 -3.61 -0.51 18.11
CA GLU A 162 -4.40 0.02 16.99
C GLU A 162 -3.55 0.98 16.14
N TYR A 163 -3.78 0.96 14.83
CA TYR A 163 -2.96 1.69 13.85
C TYR A 163 -2.87 3.20 14.13
N GLU A 164 -4.00 3.86 14.38
CA GLU A 164 -4.01 5.31 14.64
C GLU A 164 -3.27 5.66 15.95
N ASN A 165 -3.47 4.84 16.99
CA ASN A 165 -2.74 5.00 18.24
C ASN A 165 -1.24 4.71 18.06
N PHE A 166 -0.90 3.74 17.22
CA PHE A 166 0.48 3.42 16.91
C PHE A 166 1.18 4.57 16.17
N LEU A 167 0.52 5.19 15.20
CA LEU A 167 1.04 6.38 14.51
C LEU A 167 1.38 7.51 15.49
N GLN A 168 0.53 7.75 16.51
CA GLN A 168 0.75 8.80 17.51
C GLN A 168 2.02 8.59 18.35
N THR A 169 2.56 7.37 18.41
CA THR A 169 3.84 7.10 19.08
C THR A 169 5.05 7.47 18.21
N GLY A 170 4.84 7.74 16.94
CA GLY A 170 5.88 8.09 15.97
C GLY A 170 6.04 9.58 15.78
N ASN A 171 7.23 9.99 15.35
CA ASN A 171 7.56 11.37 15.04
C ASN A 171 7.20 11.71 13.58
N GLU A 172 6.36 12.74 13.39
CA GLU A 172 5.98 13.23 12.06
C GLU A 172 7.15 13.84 11.27
N ASP A 173 8.25 14.20 11.95
CA ASP A 173 9.48 14.73 11.37
C ASP A 173 10.60 13.68 11.27
N PHE A 174 10.23 12.40 11.34
CA PHE A 174 11.19 11.30 11.20
C PHE A 174 12.08 11.47 9.97
N LYS A 175 13.40 11.37 10.18
CA LYS A 175 14.38 11.52 9.12
C LYS A 175 14.67 10.15 8.50
N TRP A 176 14.48 10.05 7.22
CA TRP A 176 14.78 8.87 6.43
C TRP A 176 15.80 9.21 5.33
N SER A 177 16.40 8.22 4.73
CA SER A 177 17.37 8.39 3.64
C SER A 177 17.06 7.43 2.50
N LEU A 178 17.49 7.81 1.30
CA LEU A 178 17.46 6.91 0.15
C LEU A 178 18.37 5.70 0.38
N PRO A 179 18.07 4.55 -0.26
CA PRO A 179 18.94 3.38 -0.19
C PRO A 179 20.34 3.73 -0.74
N LYS A 180 21.37 3.15 -0.16
CA LYS A 180 22.76 3.33 -0.66
C LYS A 180 22.92 2.70 -2.05
N ASP A 181 22.26 1.58 -2.26
CA ASP A 181 22.17 0.89 -3.53
C ASP A 181 20.70 0.77 -3.95
N GLU A 182 20.38 1.25 -5.13
CA GLU A 182 19.01 1.15 -5.69
C GLU A 182 18.56 -0.28 -6.03
N TRP A 183 19.47 -1.27 -5.90
CA TRP A 183 19.16 -2.70 -5.96
C TRP A 183 18.74 -3.29 -4.61
N GLU A 184 18.82 -2.52 -3.53
CA GLU A 184 18.26 -2.95 -2.24
C GLU A 184 16.78 -3.30 -2.38
N SER A 185 16.34 -4.31 -1.61
CA SER A 185 14.96 -4.79 -1.64
C SER A 185 14.00 -3.75 -1.08
N ILE A 186 12.87 -3.54 -1.75
CA ILE A 186 11.79 -2.65 -1.29
C ILE A 186 10.54 -3.45 -0.89
N ALA A 187 10.25 -4.54 -1.61
CA ALA A 187 9.05 -5.32 -1.39
C ALA A 187 9.27 -6.81 -1.65
N LEU A 188 8.46 -7.62 -1.00
CA LEU A 188 8.36 -9.06 -1.16
C LEU A 188 6.90 -9.42 -1.42
N ASN A 189 6.61 -10.09 -2.52
CA ASN A 189 5.28 -10.60 -2.83
C ASN A 189 5.31 -12.10 -3.07
N TYR A 190 4.23 -12.79 -2.77
CA TYR A 190 4.11 -14.23 -2.98
C TYR A 190 3.19 -14.55 -4.14
N THR A 191 3.66 -15.46 -4.99
CA THR A 191 2.84 -16.02 -6.09
C THR A 191 2.30 -17.38 -5.69
N SER A 192 1.08 -17.70 -6.14
CA SER A 192 0.56 -19.06 -6.07
C SER A 192 1.42 -19.95 -6.94
N GLY A 193 2.37 -20.68 -6.37
CA GLY A 193 3.21 -21.59 -7.10
C GLY A 193 2.37 -22.67 -7.82
N THR A 194 2.65 -22.93 -9.09
CA THR A 194 1.98 -23.98 -9.88
C THR A 194 2.35 -25.39 -9.40
N THR A 195 3.35 -25.54 -8.56
CA THR A 195 3.99 -26.82 -8.19
C THR A 195 4.21 -27.02 -6.69
N GLY A 196 3.55 -26.26 -5.82
CA GLY A 196 3.74 -26.40 -4.38
C GLY A 196 3.57 -25.10 -3.59
N LEU A 197 4.42 -24.87 -2.58
CA LEU A 197 4.36 -23.69 -1.72
C LEU A 197 4.55 -22.38 -2.51
N PRO A 198 3.92 -21.27 -2.05
CA PRO A 198 4.11 -19.97 -2.65
C PRO A 198 5.58 -19.56 -2.74
N LYS A 199 5.94 -18.89 -3.83
CA LYS A 199 7.30 -18.38 -4.06
C LYS A 199 7.36 -16.89 -3.78
N GLY A 200 8.36 -16.46 -3.01
CA GLY A 200 8.64 -15.05 -2.78
C GLY A 200 9.31 -14.39 -3.99
N VAL A 201 8.75 -13.27 -4.43
CA VAL A 201 9.30 -12.41 -5.49
C VAL A 201 9.75 -11.11 -4.86
N VAL A 202 11.03 -10.84 -4.91
CA VAL A 202 11.64 -9.63 -4.35
C VAL A 202 11.67 -8.53 -5.41
N TYR A 203 11.18 -7.35 -5.06
CA TYR A 203 11.32 -6.13 -5.85
C TYR A 203 12.41 -5.25 -5.27
N HIS A 204 13.12 -4.53 -6.11
CA HIS A 204 14.14 -3.57 -5.72
C HIS A 204 13.71 -2.13 -5.99
N HIS A 205 14.30 -1.15 -5.32
CA HIS A 205 13.94 0.26 -5.41
C HIS A 205 13.94 0.78 -6.84
N ARG A 206 15.02 0.50 -7.62
CA ARG A 206 15.12 0.90 -9.03
C ARG A 206 13.97 0.38 -9.89
N GLY A 207 13.63 -0.91 -9.75
CA GLY A 207 12.54 -1.52 -10.52
C GLY A 207 11.20 -0.87 -10.23
N SER A 208 10.91 -0.64 -8.94
CA SER A 208 9.67 0.03 -8.52
C SER A 208 9.59 1.49 -8.97
N TYR A 209 10.74 2.21 -8.98
CA TYR A 209 10.83 3.58 -9.51
C TYR A 209 10.53 3.62 -11.01
N LEU A 210 11.19 2.77 -11.79
CA LEU A 210 11.01 2.72 -13.25
C LEU A 210 9.60 2.22 -13.63
N MET A 211 9.05 1.26 -12.88
CA MET A 211 7.68 0.79 -13.06
C MET A 211 6.68 1.93 -12.87
N ALA A 212 6.84 2.73 -11.81
CA ALA A 212 5.96 3.87 -11.56
C ALA A 212 5.96 4.88 -12.71
N LEU A 213 7.13 5.20 -13.27
CA LEU A 213 7.25 6.11 -14.42
C LEU A 213 6.71 5.46 -15.71
N GLY A 214 7.00 4.17 -15.93
CA GLY A 214 6.52 3.43 -17.09
C GLY A 214 4.98 3.34 -17.14
N SER A 215 4.33 3.20 -16.00
CA SER A 215 2.87 3.17 -15.89
C SER A 215 2.22 4.46 -16.39
N ILE A 216 2.83 5.61 -16.17
CA ILE A 216 2.34 6.90 -16.67
C ILE A 216 2.16 6.87 -18.19
N THR A 217 3.18 6.38 -18.88
CA THR A 217 3.16 6.29 -20.35
C THR A 217 2.23 5.19 -20.84
N ALA A 218 2.30 4.00 -20.21
CA ALA A 218 1.52 2.83 -20.62
C ALA A 218 0.00 3.05 -20.48
N PHE A 219 -0.41 3.78 -19.46
CA PHE A 219 -1.83 4.06 -19.18
C PHE A 219 -2.26 5.49 -19.58
N SER A 220 -1.38 6.26 -20.24
CA SER A 220 -1.65 7.63 -20.67
C SER A 220 -2.20 8.53 -19.54
N MET A 221 -1.61 8.40 -18.35
CA MET A 221 -2.10 9.10 -17.15
C MET A 221 -1.64 10.56 -17.15
N PRO A 222 -2.55 11.53 -17.14
CA PRO A 222 -2.19 12.95 -17.01
C PRO A 222 -1.78 13.28 -15.57
N MET A 223 -1.28 14.51 -15.36
CA MET A 223 -1.11 15.03 -14.00
C MET A 223 -2.45 15.08 -13.26
N HIS A 224 -2.39 14.79 -11.97
CA HIS A 224 -3.53 14.89 -11.05
C HIS A 224 -4.70 13.96 -11.36
N PRO A 225 -4.46 12.67 -11.71
CA PRO A 225 -5.55 11.74 -11.91
C PRO A 225 -6.28 11.46 -10.59
N THR A 226 -7.57 11.17 -10.67
CA THR A 226 -8.32 10.56 -9.58
C THR A 226 -8.44 9.07 -9.88
N TYR A 227 -7.73 8.25 -9.10
CA TYR A 227 -7.63 6.81 -9.32
C TYR A 227 -8.45 6.05 -8.29
N MET A 228 -9.40 5.23 -8.75
CA MET A 228 -10.19 4.35 -7.88
C MET A 228 -9.51 2.99 -7.73
N TRP A 229 -9.28 2.60 -6.48
CA TRP A 229 -8.65 1.34 -6.12
C TRP A 229 -9.64 0.18 -6.16
N ILE A 230 -9.74 -0.47 -7.31
CA ILE A 230 -10.44 -1.75 -7.52
C ILE A 230 -9.42 -2.88 -7.49
N VAL A 231 -8.27 -2.68 -8.15
CA VAL A 231 -7.12 -3.58 -8.01
C VAL A 231 -6.70 -3.61 -6.55
N PRO A 232 -6.60 -4.78 -5.92
CA PRO A 232 -6.14 -4.85 -4.54
C PRO A 232 -4.71 -4.32 -4.41
N MET A 233 -4.48 -3.42 -3.45
CA MET A 233 -3.14 -2.90 -3.17
C MET A 233 -2.18 -3.99 -2.69
N PHE A 234 -2.70 -5.07 -2.11
CA PHE A 234 -1.88 -6.22 -1.71
C PHE A 234 -1.36 -7.03 -2.90
N HIS A 235 -1.98 -6.96 -4.08
CA HIS A 235 -1.55 -7.73 -5.25
C HIS A 235 -0.49 -6.97 -6.03
N CYS A 236 0.73 -7.53 -6.11
CA CYS A 236 1.88 -6.90 -6.79
C CYS A 236 2.09 -5.42 -6.37
N ASN A 237 1.90 -5.12 -5.07
CA ASN A 237 1.97 -3.75 -4.54
C ASN A 237 1.09 -2.76 -5.31
N GLY A 238 -0.17 -3.16 -5.59
CA GLY A 238 -1.08 -2.34 -6.38
C GLY A 238 -0.56 -1.99 -7.78
N TRP A 239 0.27 -2.87 -8.37
CA TRP A 239 0.95 -2.65 -9.66
C TRP A 239 1.83 -1.40 -9.67
N GLY A 240 2.40 -1.03 -8.52
CA GLY A 240 3.23 0.17 -8.38
C GLY A 240 2.44 1.49 -8.46
N ASN A 241 1.12 1.43 -8.58
CA ASN A 241 0.29 2.64 -8.68
C ASN A 241 0.34 3.55 -7.45
N PRO A 242 0.59 3.10 -6.19
CA PRO A 242 0.83 4.04 -5.10
C PRO A 242 1.95 5.03 -5.45
N TYR A 243 3.03 4.52 -6.02
CA TYR A 243 4.17 5.33 -6.45
C TYR A 243 3.86 6.18 -7.69
N THR A 244 3.14 5.63 -8.67
CA THR A 244 2.69 6.36 -9.88
C THR A 244 1.83 7.57 -9.50
N LEU A 245 0.88 7.39 -8.58
CA LEU A 245 0.02 8.46 -8.10
C LEU A 245 0.79 9.51 -7.32
N ALA A 246 1.84 9.12 -6.59
CA ALA A 246 2.74 10.07 -5.94
C ALA A 246 3.49 10.92 -6.98
N VAL A 247 4.00 10.35 -8.09
CA VAL A 247 4.62 11.13 -9.17
C VAL A 247 3.67 12.18 -9.72
N LEU A 248 2.42 11.79 -9.96
CA LEU A 248 1.41 12.60 -10.65
C LEU A 248 0.64 13.54 -9.71
N ALA A 249 0.93 13.54 -8.42
CA ALA A 249 0.12 14.21 -7.41
C ALA A 249 -1.37 13.87 -7.57
N GLY A 250 -1.68 12.60 -7.82
CA GLY A 250 -3.01 12.06 -8.03
C GLY A 250 -3.80 11.94 -6.73
N THR A 251 -5.06 11.56 -6.84
CA THR A 251 -5.93 11.24 -5.70
C THR A 251 -6.27 9.76 -5.72
N SER A 252 -5.98 9.05 -4.65
CA SER A 252 -6.34 7.64 -4.43
C SER A 252 -7.73 7.55 -3.79
N VAL A 253 -8.71 7.02 -4.50
CA VAL A 253 -10.03 6.71 -3.93
C VAL A 253 -10.02 5.25 -3.52
N CYS A 254 -9.90 5.00 -2.23
CA CYS A 254 -9.88 3.66 -1.67
C CYS A 254 -11.28 3.06 -1.64
N LEU A 255 -11.46 1.92 -2.30
CA LEU A 255 -12.70 1.17 -2.32
C LEU A 255 -12.50 -0.14 -1.56
N ARG A 256 -13.08 -0.21 -0.33
CA ARG A 256 -12.95 -1.38 0.53
C ARG A 256 -13.67 -2.60 -0.06
N TYR A 257 -14.91 -2.41 -0.49
CA TYR A 257 -15.74 -3.47 -1.10
C TYR A 257 -16.08 -3.11 -2.54
N VAL A 258 -15.74 -4.01 -3.45
CA VAL A 258 -15.97 -3.84 -4.88
C VAL A 258 -17.34 -4.40 -5.26
N SER A 259 -18.25 -3.50 -5.63
CA SER A 259 -19.56 -3.80 -6.22
C SER A 259 -19.90 -2.76 -7.27
N ALA A 260 -20.85 -3.03 -8.16
CA ALA A 260 -21.28 -2.08 -9.18
C ALA A 260 -21.69 -0.75 -8.55
N LYS A 261 -22.59 -0.81 -7.56
CA LYS A 261 -23.08 0.39 -6.85
C LYS A 261 -21.93 1.20 -6.24
N ASN A 262 -21.05 0.56 -5.48
CA ASN A 262 -19.93 1.27 -4.83
C ASN A 262 -18.99 1.91 -5.84
N MET A 263 -18.78 1.25 -6.98
CA MET A 263 -17.94 1.79 -8.06
C MET A 263 -18.59 3.02 -8.71
N PHE A 264 -19.88 2.96 -9.05
CA PHE A 264 -20.59 4.11 -9.64
C PHE A 264 -20.69 5.27 -8.67
N ASP A 265 -21.01 5.02 -7.39
CA ASP A 265 -21.05 6.05 -6.36
C ASP A 265 -19.68 6.72 -6.18
N ALA A 266 -18.60 5.94 -6.19
CA ALA A 266 -17.25 6.47 -6.09
C ALA A 266 -16.85 7.30 -7.32
N ILE A 267 -17.21 6.85 -8.53
CA ILE A 267 -16.98 7.56 -9.80
C ILE A 267 -17.68 8.91 -9.77
N ASP A 268 -18.94 8.93 -9.39
CA ASP A 268 -19.74 10.16 -9.35
C ASP A 268 -19.21 11.12 -8.27
N LYS A 269 -19.13 10.66 -7.04
CA LYS A 269 -18.73 11.48 -5.88
C LYS A 269 -17.34 12.09 -6.04
N ASN A 270 -16.36 11.29 -6.52
CA ASN A 270 -14.96 11.69 -6.53
C ASN A 270 -14.45 12.11 -7.91
N LYS A 271 -15.32 12.08 -8.94
CA LYS A 271 -14.94 12.39 -10.33
C LYS A 271 -13.74 11.54 -10.78
N VAL A 272 -13.84 10.23 -10.57
CA VAL A 272 -12.80 9.26 -10.92
C VAL A 272 -12.47 9.35 -12.40
N THR A 273 -11.19 9.42 -12.71
CA THR A 273 -10.68 9.50 -14.08
C THR A 273 -10.07 8.20 -14.56
N HIS A 274 -9.53 7.41 -13.62
CA HIS A 274 -8.80 6.18 -13.91
C HIS A 274 -9.11 5.10 -12.88
N PHE A 275 -9.15 3.86 -13.32
CA PHE A 275 -9.11 2.66 -12.49
C PHE A 275 -8.57 1.48 -13.30
N GLY A 276 -8.03 0.49 -12.63
CA GLY A 276 -7.69 -0.80 -13.22
C GLY A 276 -8.58 -1.89 -12.63
N GLY A 277 -8.86 -2.92 -13.38
CA GLY A 277 -9.68 -4.03 -12.87
C GLY A 277 -9.50 -5.30 -13.71
N ALA A 278 -9.67 -6.46 -13.07
CA ALA A 278 -9.78 -7.71 -13.78
C ALA A 278 -11.08 -7.75 -14.59
N PRO A 279 -11.17 -8.55 -15.69
CA PRO A 279 -12.38 -8.64 -16.50
C PRO A 279 -13.65 -8.93 -15.71
N ILE A 280 -13.56 -9.73 -14.65
CA ILE A 280 -14.69 -10.03 -13.77
C ILE A 280 -15.27 -8.77 -13.10
N VAL A 281 -14.42 -7.82 -12.74
CA VAL A 281 -14.84 -6.57 -12.12
C VAL A 281 -15.51 -5.65 -13.15
N LEU A 282 -15.01 -5.63 -14.38
CA LEU A 282 -15.66 -4.88 -15.47
C LEU A 282 -17.06 -5.43 -15.76
N ASN A 283 -17.25 -6.75 -15.62
CA ASN A 283 -18.58 -7.35 -15.75
C ASN A 283 -19.57 -6.85 -14.70
N PHE A 284 -19.16 -6.48 -13.50
CA PHE A 284 -20.06 -5.85 -12.53
C PHE A 284 -20.64 -4.53 -13.05
N LEU A 285 -19.81 -3.73 -13.71
CA LEU A 285 -20.27 -2.46 -14.33
C LEU A 285 -21.21 -2.70 -15.52
N ILE A 286 -20.91 -3.71 -16.36
CA ILE A 286 -21.70 -4.02 -17.56
C ILE A 286 -23.06 -4.62 -17.17
N GLN A 287 -23.13 -5.39 -16.10
CA GLN A 287 -24.33 -6.10 -15.63
C GLN A 287 -25.07 -5.34 -14.54
N ALA A 288 -24.67 -4.10 -14.23
CA ALA A 288 -25.30 -3.30 -13.21
C ALA A 288 -26.78 -3.06 -13.55
N THR A 289 -27.62 -3.12 -12.52
CA THR A 289 -29.06 -2.79 -12.65
C THR A 289 -29.26 -1.27 -12.64
N ASP A 290 -30.42 -0.81 -13.09
CA ASP A 290 -30.76 0.62 -13.06
C ASP A 290 -30.71 1.20 -11.64
N GLU A 291 -30.96 0.40 -10.62
CA GLU A 291 -30.89 0.80 -9.21
C GLU A 291 -29.45 1.00 -8.71
N GLU A 292 -28.48 0.34 -9.34
CA GLU A 292 -27.05 0.45 -9.02
C GLU A 292 -26.36 1.59 -9.77
N LEU A 293 -26.98 2.11 -10.83
CA LEU A 293 -26.45 3.22 -11.62
C LEU A 293 -26.59 4.54 -10.86
N SER A 294 -25.52 5.32 -10.84
CA SER A 294 -25.60 6.71 -10.39
C SER A 294 -26.18 7.62 -11.48
N LEU A 295 -26.73 8.77 -11.08
CA LEU A 295 -27.33 9.75 -12.01
C LEU A 295 -26.37 10.28 -13.08
N ILE A 296 -25.07 10.16 -12.89
CA ILE A 296 -24.06 10.62 -13.86
C ILE A 296 -24.13 9.85 -15.20
N HIS A 297 -24.73 8.66 -15.20
CA HIS A 297 -24.84 7.81 -16.39
C HIS A 297 -26.15 8.04 -17.17
N ILE A 298 -27.00 8.87 -16.67
CA ILE A 298 -28.25 9.29 -17.33
C ILE A 298 -28.01 10.55 -18.15
#